data_946010477e2bcc24f0c4a38bb9749744
#
_entry.id   946010477e2bcc24f0c4a38bb9749744
#
_cell.length_a   1.000
_cell.length_b   1.000
_cell.length_c   1.000
_cell.angle_alpha   90.00
_cell.angle_beta   90.00
_cell.angle_gamma   90.00
#
_symmetry.space_group_name_H-M   'P 1'
#
loop_
_entity.id
_entity.type
_entity.pdbx_description
1 polymer ?
#
loop_
_entity_poly.entity_id
_entity_poly.type
_entity_poly.pdbx_seq_one_letter_code
_entity_poly.pdbx_strand_id
1 'polypeptide(L)'
;MDRPRRRLETPVGAATLLLGFEQPVRITRAGRAPETLVSVFCGPTTTPAVGEHGGRLSGIEVMLTPWAAFTLFGTPQYELADRVVDPDALPHALDRRIGELAAALAVSPSWEKRFRLLDDVFARWWDAGTPCSARVVRAWSELVRTGGAMPVRRLAEEVGWSVRHLENRFREQIGLGPKAAARVLRLQRARRLLAAGRGQAETAAACGFYDQAHLSGEFKAMTGCTPREFTTARRLPFAAAPPGDRMDGEATSLILASGTTGASGTPAAADASRRSADFSKTHGTT
;
A
#
# COMPACT_ATOMS: atom_id res chain seq x y z
N MET A 1 20.15 -8.98 -23.75
CA MET A 1 19.93 -9.72 -22.49
C MET A 1 19.16 -8.81 -21.57
N ASP A 2 17.96 -9.21 -21.15
CA ASP A 2 17.16 -8.45 -20.19
C ASP A 2 17.87 -8.53 -18.84
N ARG A 3 18.09 -7.37 -18.23
CA ARG A 3 18.72 -7.31 -16.90
C ARG A 3 17.64 -7.43 -15.83
N PRO A 4 17.87 -8.23 -14.77
CA PRO A 4 16.97 -8.27 -13.64
C PRO A 4 16.69 -6.86 -13.10
N ARG A 5 15.44 -6.57 -12.78
CA ARG A 5 15.02 -5.29 -12.21
C ARG A 5 14.48 -5.49 -10.81
N ARG A 6 14.83 -4.56 -9.96
CA ARG A 6 14.34 -4.49 -8.58
C ARG A 6 13.60 -3.18 -8.37
N ARG A 7 12.44 -3.27 -7.79
CA ARG A 7 11.61 -2.10 -7.45
C ARG A 7 11.31 -2.09 -5.96
N LEU A 8 11.50 -0.95 -5.33
CA LEU A 8 11.03 -0.70 -3.97
C LEU A 8 9.61 -0.18 -4.05
N GLU A 9 8.66 -1.01 -3.65
CA GLU A 9 7.25 -0.65 -3.53
C GLU A 9 7.01 -0.01 -2.18
N THR A 10 6.45 1.17 -2.18
CA THR A 10 6.17 1.92 -0.95
C THR A 10 4.69 1.86 -0.61
N PRO A 11 4.28 1.97 0.67
CA PRO A 11 2.88 1.94 1.06
C PRO A 11 2.04 2.96 0.32
N VAL A 12 0.89 2.50 -0.16
CA VAL A 12 -0.13 3.32 -0.80
C VAL A 12 -1.50 3.04 -0.19
N GLY A 13 -2.40 4.02 -0.24
CA GLY A 13 -3.78 3.89 0.24
C GLY A 13 -4.66 3.11 -0.74
N ALA A 14 -4.15 2.00 -1.27
CA ALA A 14 -4.84 1.15 -2.23
C ALA A 14 -4.45 -0.31 -2.02
N ALA A 15 -5.28 -1.23 -2.50
CA ALA A 15 -4.88 -2.59 -2.77
C ALA A 15 -4.46 -2.71 -4.25
N THR A 16 -3.61 -3.66 -4.58
CA THR A 16 -3.10 -3.85 -5.94
C THR A 16 -3.34 -5.27 -6.39
N LEU A 17 -3.88 -5.43 -7.60
CA LEU A 17 -4.00 -6.71 -8.29
C LEU A 17 -3.15 -6.66 -9.56
N LEU A 18 -2.07 -7.42 -9.60
CA LEU A 18 -1.29 -7.66 -10.81
C LEU A 18 -1.86 -8.89 -11.52
N LEU A 19 -2.36 -8.71 -12.73
CA LEU A 19 -2.74 -9.76 -13.67
C LEU A 19 -1.54 -10.02 -14.59
N GLY A 20 -0.66 -10.92 -14.16
CA GLY A 20 0.55 -11.26 -14.89
C GLY A 20 0.26 -12.17 -16.09
N PHE A 21 0.97 -11.98 -17.21
CA PHE A 21 0.72 -12.79 -18.41
C PHE A 21 1.61 -14.02 -18.50
N GLU A 22 2.87 -13.93 -18.13
CA GLU A 22 3.82 -15.06 -18.31
C GLU A 22 4.89 -15.11 -17.23
N GLN A 23 5.51 -13.97 -16.96
CA GLN A 23 6.70 -13.89 -16.11
C GLN A 23 6.34 -13.71 -14.65
N PRO A 24 6.92 -14.54 -13.75
CA PRO A 24 6.70 -14.35 -12.33
C PRO A 24 7.44 -13.13 -11.80
N VAL A 25 6.85 -12.54 -10.77
CA VAL A 25 7.44 -11.52 -9.93
C VAL A 25 7.76 -12.13 -8.58
N ARG A 26 8.97 -11.91 -8.09
CA ARG A 26 9.36 -12.24 -6.71
C ARG A 26 9.18 -11.03 -5.83
N ILE A 27 8.38 -11.17 -4.79
CA ILE A 27 8.10 -10.08 -3.84
C ILE A 27 8.66 -10.46 -2.47
N THR A 28 9.50 -9.58 -1.93
CA THR A 28 10.13 -9.73 -0.63
C THR A 28 9.65 -8.65 0.31
N ARG A 29 9.23 -9.01 1.52
CA ARG A 29 8.91 -8.13 2.63
C ARG A 29 9.76 -8.46 3.84
N ALA A 30 10.08 -7.44 4.65
CA ALA A 30 10.83 -7.66 5.89
C ALA A 30 10.09 -8.64 6.81
N GLY A 31 10.82 -9.64 7.34
CA GLY A 31 10.28 -10.63 8.27
C GLY A 31 9.33 -11.68 7.66
N ARG A 32 9.26 -11.78 6.34
CA ARG A 32 8.45 -12.81 5.63
C ARG A 32 9.29 -13.55 4.59
N ALA A 33 8.90 -14.78 4.31
CA ALA A 33 9.45 -15.52 3.17
C ALA A 33 9.08 -14.80 1.86
N PRO A 34 9.98 -14.80 0.86
CA PRO A 34 9.66 -14.27 -0.46
C PRO A 34 8.58 -15.08 -1.15
N GLU A 35 7.65 -14.39 -1.80
CA GLU A 35 6.62 -14.99 -2.65
C GLU A 35 7.02 -14.82 -4.12
N THR A 36 6.79 -15.84 -4.94
CA THR A 36 7.05 -15.80 -6.39
C THR A 36 5.79 -16.23 -7.13
N LEU A 37 5.14 -15.29 -7.79
CA LEU A 37 3.81 -15.46 -8.38
C LEU A 37 3.75 -14.77 -9.75
N VAL A 38 2.93 -15.28 -10.65
CA VAL A 38 2.64 -14.64 -11.95
C VAL A 38 1.58 -13.55 -11.77
N SER A 39 0.45 -13.88 -11.17
CA SER A 39 -0.55 -12.91 -10.73
C SER A 39 -0.45 -12.71 -9.22
N VAL A 40 -0.65 -11.49 -8.77
CA VAL A 40 -0.39 -11.11 -7.36
C VAL A 40 -1.48 -10.19 -6.86
N PHE A 41 -2.02 -10.49 -5.70
CA PHE A 41 -2.79 -9.53 -4.93
C PHE A 41 -1.97 -9.04 -3.74
N CYS A 42 -1.86 -7.72 -3.61
CA CYS A 42 -1.27 -7.05 -2.46
C CYS A 42 -2.36 -6.24 -1.75
N GLY A 43 -2.67 -6.59 -0.51
CA GLY A 43 -3.55 -5.78 0.33
C GLY A 43 -2.91 -4.44 0.71
N PRO A 44 -3.67 -3.55 1.35
CA PRO A 44 -3.14 -2.29 1.86
C PRO A 44 -1.96 -2.53 2.80
N THR A 45 -0.90 -1.73 2.69
CA THR A 45 0.34 -1.97 3.42
C THR A 45 0.80 -0.75 4.19
N THR A 46 1.55 -1.00 5.27
CA THR A 46 2.24 0.01 6.08
C THR A 46 3.75 -0.10 6.01
N THR A 47 4.26 -1.14 5.36
CA THR A 47 5.69 -1.45 5.22
C THR A 47 6.06 -1.58 3.75
N PRO A 48 7.33 -1.32 3.38
CA PRO A 48 7.77 -1.46 2.00
C PRO A 48 7.90 -2.93 1.59
N ALA A 49 7.86 -3.14 0.27
CA ALA A 49 8.20 -4.42 -0.35
C ALA A 49 9.24 -4.21 -1.45
N VAL A 50 9.95 -5.26 -1.82
CA VAL A 50 10.83 -5.27 -2.99
C VAL A 50 10.29 -6.27 -3.99
N GLY A 51 9.91 -5.78 -5.16
CA GLY A 51 9.55 -6.59 -6.32
C GLY A 51 10.78 -6.83 -7.21
N GLU A 52 10.99 -8.06 -7.64
CA GLU A 52 12.10 -8.46 -8.52
C GLU A 52 11.57 -9.28 -9.69
N HIS A 53 12.04 -8.99 -10.90
CA HIS A 53 11.72 -9.75 -12.11
C HIS A 53 12.89 -9.81 -13.08
N GLY A 54 12.88 -10.75 -14.03
CA GLY A 54 13.99 -11.04 -14.94
C GLY A 54 14.29 -9.99 -16.02
N GLY A 55 13.67 -8.80 -15.95
CA GLY A 55 13.85 -7.71 -16.93
C GLY A 55 12.63 -7.46 -17.81
N ARG A 56 11.87 -8.50 -18.13
CA ARG A 56 10.56 -8.40 -18.75
C ARG A 56 9.46 -8.67 -17.71
N LEU A 57 8.47 -7.85 -17.68
CA LEU A 57 7.24 -8.08 -16.94
C LEU A 57 6.10 -7.62 -17.85
N SER A 58 5.19 -8.54 -18.15
CA SER A 58 4.01 -8.26 -18.96
C SER A 58 2.76 -8.58 -18.15
N GLY A 59 1.84 -7.63 -18.11
CA GLY A 59 0.61 -7.77 -17.32
C GLY A 59 -0.15 -6.47 -17.24
N ILE A 60 -1.23 -6.50 -16.46
CA ILE A 60 -2.05 -5.34 -16.11
C ILE A 60 -2.07 -5.21 -14.60
N GLU A 61 -1.65 -4.06 -14.10
CA GLU A 61 -1.78 -3.71 -12.69
C GLU A 61 -3.06 -2.92 -12.48
N VAL A 62 -3.94 -3.44 -11.63
CA VAL A 62 -5.20 -2.82 -11.25
C VAL A 62 -5.08 -2.28 -9.83
N MET A 63 -5.16 -0.96 -9.70
CA MET A 63 -5.19 -0.28 -8.41
C MET A 63 -6.63 -0.22 -7.92
N LEU A 64 -6.90 -0.83 -6.79
CA LEU A 64 -8.23 -0.89 -6.18
C LEU A 64 -8.29 0.06 -4.99
N THR A 65 -9.36 0.83 -4.89
CA THR A 65 -9.67 1.47 -3.61
C THR A 65 -9.81 0.38 -2.55
N PRO A 66 -9.43 0.62 -1.28
CA PRO A 66 -9.46 -0.45 -0.28
C PRO A 66 -10.83 -1.11 -0.13
N TRP A 67 -11.92 -0.33 -0.19
CA TRP A 67 -13.26 -0.88 -0.13
C TRP A 67 -13.67 -1.66 -1.39
N ALA A 68 -13.10 -1.31 -2.56
CA ALA A 68 -13.34 -2.09 -3.79
C ALA A 68 -12.75 -3.49 -3.66
N ALA A 69 -11.58 -3.62 -3.06
CA ALA A 69 -11.00 -4.93 -2.76
C ALA A 69 -11.91 -5.76 -1.83
N PHE A 70 -12.48 -5.14 -0.79
CA PHE A 70 -13.47 -5.80 0.08
C PHE A 70 -14.70 -6.23 -0.71
N THR A 71 -15.27 -5.35 -1.54
CA THR A 71 -16.44 -5.67 -2.36
C THR A 71 -16.16 -6.79 -3.34
N LEU A 72 -15.04 -6.72 -4.03
CA LEU A 72 -14.68 -7.70 -5.05
C LEU A 72 -14.31 -9.07 -4.46
N PHE A 73 -13.60 -9.13 -3.36
CA PHE A 73 -13.11 -10.42 -2.82
C PHE A 73 -13.93 -10.97 -1.65
N GLY A 74 -14.79 -10.17 -1.03
CA GLY A 74 -15.64 -10.59 0.09
C GLY A 74 -14.86 -11.02 1.35
N THR A 75 -13.54 -10.88 1.34
CA THR A 75 -12.65 -11.28 2.42
C THR A 75 -12.40 -10.09 3.35
N PRO A 76 -12.43 -10.28 4.68
CA PRO A 76 -12.04 -9.24 5.62
C PRO A 76 -10.62 -8.73 5.29
N GLN A 77 -10.51 -7.45 4.97
CA GLN A 77 -9.27 -6.90 4.42
C GLN A 77 -8.09 -6.92 5.41
N TYR A 78 -8.34 -7.03 6.73
CA TYR A 78 -7.25 -7.21 7.71
C TYR A 78 -6.51 -8.55 7.54
N GLU A 79 -7.12 -9.55 6.91
CA GLU A 79 -6.46 -10.82 6.59
C GLU A 79 -5.46 -10.68 5.44
N LEU A 80 -5.65 -9.66 4.61
CA LEU A 80 -4.85 -9.36 3.43
C LEU A 80 -3.86 -8.20 3.65
N ALA A 81 -4.04 -7.41 4.70
CA ALA A 81 -3.17 -6.29 5.00
C ALA A 81 -1.72 -6.74 5.27
N ASP A 82 -0.75 -6.00 4.71
CA ASP A 82 0.68 -6.32 4.76
C ASP A 82 1.00 -7.74 4.22
N ARG A 83 0.16 -8.27 3.31
CA ARG A 83 0.35 -9.59 2.69
C ARG A 83 0.44 -9.48 1.17
N VAL A 84 1.15 -10.45 0.62
CA VAL A 84 1.19 -10.80 -0.80
C VAL A 84 0.56 -12.17 -0.91
N VAL A 85 -0.41 -12.34 -1.78
CA VAL A 85 -1.12 -13.61 -1.93
C VAL A 85 -1.36 -13.92 -3.41
N ASP A 86 -1.43 -15.21 -3.71
CA ASP A 86 -1.98 -15.67 -4.97
C ASP A 86 -3.48 -15.30 -5.00
N PRO A 87 -3.95 -14.50 -5.95
CA PRO A 87 -5.35 -14.11 -5.99
C PRO A 87 -6.30 -15.29 -6.21
N ASP A 88 -5.85 -16.39 -6.82
CA ASP A 88 -6.66 -17.61 -6.98
C ASP A 88 -6.76 -18.44 -5.69
N ALA A 89 -5.90 -18.18 -4.70
CA ALA A 89 -5.99 -18.79 -3.37
C ALA A 89 -6.95 -18.04 -2.43
N LEU A 90 -7.49 -16.89 -2.83
CA LEU A 90 -8.46 -16.16 -2.02
C LEU A 90 -9.80 -16.91 -1.98
N PRO A 91 -10.51 -16.90 -0.82
CA PRO A 91 -11.86 -17.44 -0.74
C PRO A 91 -12.76 -16.71 -1.73
N HIS A 92 -13.31 -17.44 -2.69
CA HIS A 92 -14.14 -16.82 -3.72
C HIS A 92 -15.62 -17.01 -3.38
N ALA A 93 -16.31 -15.92 -3.11
CA ALA A 93 -17.78 -15.94 -3.03
C ALA A 93 -18.43 -16.21 -4.41
N LEU A 94 -17.66 -16.04 -5.49
CA LEU A 94 -18.10 -16.20 -6.88
C LEU A 94 -16.92 -16.78 -7.65
N ASP A 95 -17.10 -17.90 -8.28
CA ASP A 95 -16.17 -18.66 -9.16
C ASP A 95 -15.18 -17.78 -9.97
N ARG A 96 -14.37 -17.01 -9.26
CA ARG A 96 -13.44 -16.01 -9.81
C ARG A 96 -12.11 -16.68 -10.06
N ARG A 97 -11.80 -16.85 -11.32
CA ARG A 97 -10.52 -17.41 -11.74
C ARG A 97 -9.63 -16.29 -12.30
N ILE A 98 -8.84 -15.71 -11.44
CA ILE A 98 -7.93 -14.61 -11.82
C ILE A 98 -6.91 -15.09 -12.86
N GLY A 99 -6.41 -16.31 -12.71
CA GLY A 99 -5.50 -16.91 -13.68
C GLY A 99 -6.14 -17.08 -15.08
N GLU A 100 -7.42 -17.48 -15.16
CA GLU A 100 -8.13 -17.56 -16.44
C GLU A 100 -8.34 -16.17 -17.07
N LEU A 101 -8.68 -15.18 -16.25
CA LEU A 101 -8.78 -13.80 -16.70
C LEU A 101 -7.43 -13.29 -17.24
N ALA A 102 -6.35 -13.53 -16.49
CA ALA A 102 -5.00 -13.12 -16.93
C ALA A 102 -4.60 -13.80 -18.25
N ALA A 103 -4.90 -15.10 -18.43
CA ALA A 103 -4.67 -15.82 -19.66
C ALA A 103 -5.49 -15.26 -20.84
N ALA A 104 -6.78 -14.95 -20.63
CA ALA A 104 -7.63 -14.33 -21.64
C ALA A 104 -7.14 -12.94 -22.07
N LEU A 105 -6.65 -12.15 -21.09
CA LEU A 105 -6.05 -10.83 -21.34
C LEU A 105 -4.73 -10.96 -22.11
N ALA A 106 -3.90 -11.96 -21.80
CA ALA A 106 -2.61 -12.20 -22.46
C ALA A 106 -2.78 -12.44 -23.97
N VAL A 107 -3.76 -13.25 -24.38
CA VAL A 107 -4.02 -13.57 -25.78
C VAL A 107 -4.88 -12.53 -26.52
N SER A 108 -5.42 -11.55 -25.80
CA SER A 108 -6.22 -10.49 -26.42
C SER A 108 -5.38 -9.65 -27.39
N PRO A 109 -5.87 -9.39 -28.63
CA PRO A 109 -5.04 -8.82 -29.70
C PRO A 109 -4.76 -7.32 -29.54
N SER A 110 -5.51 -6.60 -28.72
CA SER A 110 -5.33 -5.15 -28.53
C SER A 110 -5.60 -4.71 -27.08
N TRP A 111 -4.97 -3.61 -26.69
CA TRP A 111 -5.19 -3.01 -25.37
C TRP A 111 -6.65 -2.58 -25.16
N GLU A 112 -7.31 -2.09 -26.17
CA GLU A 112 -8.73 -1.72 -26.12
C GLU A 112 -9.61 -2.94 -25.75
N LYS A 113 -9.37 -4.09 -26.38
CA LYS A 113 -10.10 -5.33 -26.06
C LYS A 113 -9.78 -5.84 -24.66
N ARG A 114 -8.52 -5.69 -24.23
CA ARG A 114 -8.12 -6.04 -22.86
C ARG A 114 -8.85 -5.22 -21.82
N PHE A 115 -8.87 -3.89 -21.99
CA PHE A 115 -9.57 -3.01 -21.04
C PHE A 115 -11.07 -3.25 -21.07
N ARG A 116 -11.68 -3.44 -22.22
CA ARG A 116 -13.11 -3.78 -22.30
C ARG A 116 -13.44 -5.08 -21.56
N LEU A 117 -12.63 -6.13 -21.76
CA LEU A 117 -12.79 -7.38 -21.03
C LEU A 117 -12.66 -7.19 -19.51
N LEU A 118 -11.69 -6.39 -19.08
CA LEU A 118 -11.53 -6.03 -17.67
C LEU A 118 -12.77 -5.32 -17.13
N ASP A 119 -13.23 -4.29 -17.80
CA ASP A 119 -14.39 -3.51 -17.38
C ASP A 119 -15.62 -4.41 -17.23
N ASP A 120 -15.89 -5.28 -18.22
CA ASP A 120 -17.01 -6.23 -18.20
C ASP A 120 -16.90 -7.22 -17.04
N VAL A 121 -15.70 -7.74 -16.77
CA VAL A 121 -15.47 -8.71 -15.69
C VAL A 121 -15.60 -8.03 -14.33
N PHE A 122 -14.95 -6.88 -14.15
CA PHE A 122 -15.00 -6.16 -12.88
C PHE A 122 -16.40 -5.62 -12.57
N ALA A 123 -17.16 -5.17 -13.58
CA ALA A 123 -18.56 -4.78 -13.38
C ALA A 123 -19.41 -5.95 -12.84
N ARG A 124 -19.31 -7.13 -13.46
CA ARG A 124 -20.02 -8.32 -12.96
C ARG A 124 -19.60 -8.72 -11.53
N TRP A 125 -18.29 -8.65 -11.25
CA TRP A 125 -17.79 -8.96 -9.91
C TRP A 125 -18.23 -7.93 -8.87
N TRP A 126 -18.33 -6.68 -9.28
CA TRP A 126 -18.85 -5.61 -8.43
C TRP A 126 -20.31 -5.82 -8.07
N ASP A 127 -21.16 -6.08 -9.07
CA ASP A 127 -22.59 -6.28 -8.87
C ASP A 127 -22.92 -7.50 -8.00
N ALA A 128 -22.08 -8.52 -8.10
CA ALA A 128 -22.21 -9.74 -7.30
C ALA A 128 -21.43 -9.71 -5.98
N GLY A 129 -20.71 -8.62 -5.71
CA GLY A 129 -19.79 -8.49 -4.59
C GLY A 129 -20.47 -8.17 -3.26
N THR A 130 -19.65 -8.16 -2.18
CA THR A 130 -20.11 -7.79 -0.84
C THR A 130 -20.12 -6.27 -0.69
N PRO A 131 -21.26 -5.63 -0.42
CA PRO A 131 -21.31 -4.17 -0.29
C PRO A 131 -20.46 -3.66 0.88
N CYS A 132 -19.61 -2.67 0.61
CA CYS A 132 -18.94 -1.93 1.66
C CYS A 132 -19.90 -0.94 2.34
N SER A 133 -19.72 -0.70 3.64
CA SER A 133 -20.49 0.28 4.37
C SER A 133 -20.25 1.70 3.85
N ALA A 134 -21.31 2.42 3.49
CA ALA A 134 -21.23 3.82 3.05
C ALA A 134 -20.52 4.72 4.08
N ARG A 135 -20.65 4.41 5.38
CA ARG A 135 -19.96 5.13 6.45
C ARG A 135 -18.45 4.89 6.45
N VAL A 136 -18.00 3.66 6.10
CA VAL A 136 -16.57 3.36 5.93
C VAL A 136 -16.01 4.11 4.72
N VAL A 137 -16.72 4.12 3.60
CA VAL A 137 -16.35 4.87 2.40
C VAL A 137 -16.26 6.37 2.71
N ARG A 138 -17.25 6.92 3.43
CA ARG A 138 -17.23 8.32 3.89
C ARG A 138 -16.03 8.61 4.79
N ALA A 139 -15.76 7.74 5.78
CA ALA A 139 -14.61 7.90 6.68
C ALA A 139 -13.28 7.89 5.90
N TRP A 140 -13.13 7.01 4.93
CA TRP A 140 -11.96 6.98 4.05
C TRP A 140 -11.84 8.28 3.24
N SER A 141 -12.93 8.73 2.61
CA SER A 141 -12.95 9.98 1.83
C SER A 141 -12.54 11.19 2.66
N GLU A 142 -12.98 11.26 3.93
CA GLU A 142 -12.57 12.31 4.86
C GLU A 142 -11.06 12.23 5.20
N LEU A 143 -10.51 11.04 5.39
CA LEU A 143 -9.06 10.87 5.57
C LEU A 143 -8.28 11.31 4.34
N VAL A 144 -8.73 10.95 3.15
CA VAL A 144 -8.10 11.38 1.88
C VAL A 144 -8.18 12.90 1.74
N ARG A 145 -9.36 13.49 1.93
CA ARG A 145 -9.58 14.95 1.84
C ARG A 145 -8.69 15.74 2.79
N THR A 146 -8.46 15.22 3.99
CA THR A 146 -7.62 15.87 4.99
C THR A 146 -6.15 15.45 4.90
N GLY A 147 -5.79 14.59 3.93
CA GLY A 147 -4.43 14.04 3.80
C GLY A 147 -3.98 13.28 5.04
N GLY A 148 -4.91 12.64 5.76
CA GLY A 148 -4.63 11.90 6.99
C GLY A 148 -4.45 12.78 8.24
N ALA A 149 -4.85 14.05 8.20
CA ALA A 149 -4.72 14.97 9.34
C ALA A 149 -5.90 14.88 10.33
N MET A 150 -7.05 14.33 9.91
CA MET A 150 -8.23 14.26 10.77
C MET A 150 -8.03 13.31 11.95
N PRO A 151 -8.26 13.75 13.21
CA PRO A 151 -8.21 12.86 14.37
C PRO A 151 -9.28 11.76 14.28
N VAL A 152 -8.92 10.53 14.69
CA VAL A 152 -9.83 9.36 14.61
C VAL A 152 -11.14 9.59 15.39
N ARG A 153 -11.08 10.28 16.53
CA ARG A 153 -12.28 10.64 17.30
C ARG A 153 -13.25 11.48 16.48
N ARG A 154 -12.74 12.52 15.83
CA ARG A 154 -13.54 13.39 14.99
C ARG A 154 -14.09 12.65 13.76
N LEU A 155 -13.28 11.78 13.17
CA LEU A 155 -13.72 10.91 12.08
C LEU A 155 -14.89 10.01 12.49
N ALA A 156 -14.85 9.45 13.71
CA ALA A 156 -15.94 8.64 14.26
C ALA A 156 -17.23 9.45 14.46
N GLU A 157 -17.09 10.68 15.00
CA GLU A 157 -18.19 11.63 15.15
C GLU A 157 -18.85 11.96 13.80
N GLU A 158 -18.05 12.25 12.76
CA GLU A 158 -18.52 12.58 11.41
C GLU A 158 -19.34 11.47 10.75
N VAL A 159 -19.05 10.20 11.07
CA VAL A 159 -19.80 9.06 10.52
C VAL A 159 -20.87 8.52 11.49
N GLY A 160 -21.03 9.14 12.67
CA GLY A 160 -22.03 8.77 13.68
C GLY A 160 -21.74 7.40 14.32
N TRP A 161 -20.47 7.09 14.59
CA TRP A 161 -20.03 5.86 15.24
C TRP A 161 -19.15 6.13 16.48
N SER A 162 -19.08 5.15 17.39
CA SER A 162 -18.03 5.14 18.39
C SER A 162 -16.68 4.86 17.74
N VAL A 163 -15.59 5.32 18.34
CA VAL A 163 -14.22 5.08 17.86
C VAL A 163 -13.96 3.57 17.68
N ARG A 164 -14.35 2.75 18.67
CA ARG A 164 -14.20 1.30 18.62
C ARG A 164 -14.95 0.67 17.45
N HIS A 165 -16.17 1.12 17.19
CA HIS A 165 -16.96 0.60 16.07
C HIS A 165 -16.33 0.99 14.72
N LEU A 166 -15.92 2.25 14.58
CA LEU A 166 -15.18 2.71 13.40
C LEU A 166 -13.92 1.88 13.18
N GLU A 167 -13.07 1.67 14.20
CA GLU A 167 -11.84 0.90 14.07
C GLU A 167 -12.09 -0.52 13.59
N ASN A 168 -13.09 -1.21 14.14
CA ASN A 168 -13.43 -2.57 13.75
C ASN A 168 -13.92 -2.65 12.30
N ARG A 169 -14.89 -1.81 11.92
CA ARG A 169 -15.44 -1.81 10.56
C ARG A 169 -14.44 -1.32 9.53
N PHE A 170 -13.60 -0.37 9.92
CA PHE A 170 -12.55 0.14 9.04
C PHE A 170 -11.48 -0.92 8.78
N ARG A 171 -11.03 -1.64 9.81
CA ARG A 171 -10.08 -2.76 9.64
C ARG A 171 -10.68 -3.89 8.79
N GLU A 172 -11.93 -4.23 9.00
CA GLU A 172 -12.62 -5.27 8.23
C GLU A 172 -12.69 -4.91 6.73
N GLN A 173 -13.07 -3.68 6.39
CA GLN A 173 -13.38 -3.31 5.01
C GLN A 173 -12.25 -2.56 4.28
N ILE A 174 -11.29 -2.01 5.01
CA ILE A 174 -10.13 -1.28 4.46
C ILE A 174 -8.83 -2.08 4.65
N GLY A 175 -8.74 -2.92 5.69
CA GLY A 175 -7.55 -3.70 6.03
C GLY A 175 -6.66 -3.03 7.08
N LEU A 176 -6.63 -1.72 7.12
CA LEU A 176 -5.85 -0.94 8.08
C LEU A 176 -6.80 -0.27 9.09
N GLY A 177 -6.34 -0.04 10.31
CA GLY A 177 -7.06 0.85 11.21
C GLY A 177 -6.98 2.32 10.75
N PRO A 178 -7.93 3.20 11.14
CA PRO A 178 -7.97 4.59 10.69
C PRO A 178 -6.67 5.35 10.92
N LYS A 179 -5.98 5.10 12.04
CA LYS A 179 -4.68 5.72 12.36
C LYS A 179 -3.57 5.28 11.41
N ALA A 180 -3.52 3.99 11.06
CA ALA A 180 -2.53 3.46 10.11
C ALA A 180 -2.81 3.98 8.70
N ALA A 181 -4.06 3.99 8.26
CA ALA A 181 -4.48 4.57 7.00
C ALA A 181 -4.11 6.06 6.90
N ALA A 182 -4.36 6.83 7.95
CA ALA A 182 -3.96 8.24 8.02
C ALA A 182 -2.44 8.43 7.88
N ARG A 183 -1.62 7.53 8.46
CA ARG A 183 -0.15 7.56 8.29
C ARG A 183 0.24 7.31 6.84
N VAL A 184 -0.37 6.33 6.17
CA VAL A 184 -0.12 6.04 4.74
C VAL A 184 -0.49 7.25 3.88
N LEU A 185 -1.64 7.87 4.10
CA LEU A 185 -2.08 9.06 3.35
C LEU A 185 -1.17 10.26 3.58
N ARG A 186 -0.68 10.47 4.80
CA ARG A 186 0.33 11.51 5.08
C ARG A 186 1.65 11.24 4.35
N LEU A 187 2.09 9.98 4.32
CA LEU A 187 3.27 9.57 3.55
C LEU A 187 3.09 9.86 2.06
N GLN A 188 1.95 9.49 1.48
CA GLN A 188 1.65 9.77 0.07
C GLN A 188 1.72 11.27 -0.22
N ARG A 189 1.10 12.10 0.63
CA ARG A 189 1.16 13.56 0.51
C ARG A 189 2.60 14.07 0.61
N ALA A 190 3.39 13.57 1.57
CA ALA A 190 4.79 13.95 1.72
C ALA A 190 5.62 13.59 0.48
N ARG A 191 5.44 12.39 -0.09
CA ARG A 191 6.11 12.00 -1.34
C ARG A 191 5.79 12.94 -2.50
N ARG A 192 4.52 13.35 -2.66
CA ARG A 192 4.12 14.32 -3.69
C ARG A 192 4.86 15.64 -3.55
N LEU A 193 4.86 16.20 -2.34
CA LEU A 193 5.50 17.49 -2.07
C LEU A 193 7.01 17.41 -2.28
N LEU A 194 7.67 16.36 -1.80
CA LEU A 194 9.10 16.14 -2.01
C LEU A 194 9.44 15.94 -3.50
N ALA A 195 8.60 15.20 -4.23
CA ALA A 195 8.76 15.01 -5.67
C ALA A 195 8.55 16.31 -6.48
N ALA A 196 7.72 17.22 -5.97
CA ALA A 196 7.53 18.57 -6.51
C ALA A 196 8.66 19.55 -6.10
N GLY A 197 9.69 19.06 -5.40
CA GLY A 197 10.86 19.86 -5.02
C GLY A 197 10.70 20.66 -3.72
N ARG A 198 9.63 20.44 -2.95
CA ARG A 198 9.45 21.09 -1.65
C ARG A 198 10.52 20.65 -0.65
N GLY A 199 10.97 21.59 0.19
CA GLY A 199 11.90 21.32 1.27
C GLY A 199 11.33 20.37 2.32
N GLN A 200 12.20 19.61 3.01
CA GLN A 200 11.74 18.62 4.01
C GLN A 200 11.03 19.28 5.20
N ALA A 201 11.51 20.42 5.69
CA ALA A 201 10.87 21.15 6.78
C ALA A 201 9.46 21.65 6.39
N GLU A 202 9.34 22.23 5.19
CA GLU A 202 8.06 22.67 4.64
C GLU A 202 7.10 21.50 4.43
N THR A 203 7.62 20.38 3.91
CA THR A 203 6.84 19.14 3.73
C THR A 203 6.36 18.60 5.06
N ALA A 204 7.20 18.60 6.10
CA ALA A 204 6.82 18.15 7.44
C ALA A 204 5.65 18.99 7.98
N ALA A 205 5.76 20.30 7.92
CA ALA A 205 4.70 21.21 8.35
C ALA A 205 3.40 21.00 7.55
N ALA A 206 3.49 20.93 6.23
CA ALA A 206 2.33 20.75 5.35
C ALA A 206 1.61 19.40 5.55
N CYS A 207 2.32 18.36 5.97
CA CYS A 207 1.76 17.01 6.18
C CYS A 207 1.40 16.71 7.65
N GLY A 208 1.57 17.69 8.57
CA GLY A 208 1.24 17.51 9.98
C GLY A 208 2.21 16.59 10.73
N PHE A 209 3.47 16.55 10.31
CA PHE A 209 4.56 16.01 11.12
C PHE A 209 5.02 17.07 12.11
N TYR A 210 5.52 16.64 13.27
CA TYR A 210 5.99 17.55 14.30
C TYR A 210 7.15 18.43 13.80
N ASP A 211 8.12 17.79 13.15
CA ASP A 211 9.29 18.44 12.54
C ASP A 211 9.86 17.61 11.39
N GLN A 212 10.97 18.05 10.81
CA GLN A 212 11.69 17.36 9.74
C GLN A 212 12.25 16.00 10.21
N ALA A 213 12.69 15.86 11.46
CA ALA A 213 13.24 14.61 11.98
C ALA A 213 12.14 13.56 12.11
N HIS A 214 10.95 13.96 12.58
CA HIS A 214 9.77 13.09 12.64
C HIS A 214 9.34 12.65 11.22
N LEU A 215 9.28 13.58 10.25
CA LEU A 215 9.04 13.21 8.86
C LEU A 215 10.05 12.18 8.37
N SER A 216 11.35 12.41 8.61
CA SER A 216 12.42 11.52 8.11
C SER A 216 12.35 10.13 8.75
N GLY A 217 12.06 10.04 10.05
CA GLY A 217 11.87 8.78 10.77
C GLY A 217 10.68 7.98 10.24
N GLU A 218 9.51 8.60 10.16
CA GLU A 218 8.29 7.97 9.65
C GLU A 218 8.44 7.55 8.17
N PHE A 219 9.02 8.44 7.36
CA PHE A 219 9.27 8.16 5.95
C PHE A 219 10.18 6.94 5.77
N LYS A 220 11.32 6.91 6.48
CA LYS A 220 12.25 5.77 6.43
C LYS A 220 11.62 4.48 6.94
N ALA A 221 10.87 4.53 8.04
CA ALA A 221 10.18 3.36 8.58
C ALA A 221 9.18 2.74 7.60
N MET A 222 8.48 3.57 6.82
CA MET A 222 7.44 3.13 5.90
C MET A 222 7.95 2.84 4.49
N THR A 223 9.06 3.44 4.06
CA THR A 223 9.57 3.30 2.69
C THR A 223 10.90 2.57 2.58
N GLY A 224 11.61 2.38 3.71
CA GLY A 224 12.96 1.81 3.71
C GLY A 224 14.06 2.79 3.30
N CYS A 225 13.74 3.99 2.82
CA CYS A 225 14.70 5.03 2.44
C CYS A 225 14.37 6.38 3.09
N THR A 226 15.37 7.26 3.18
CA THR A 226 15.16 8.63 3.67
C THR A 226 14.51 9.52 2.62
N PRO A 227 13.86 10.64 2.99
CA PRO A 227 13.34 11.63 2.04
C PRO A 227 14.40 12.12 1.05
N ARG A 228 15.66 12.25 1.49
CA ARG A 228 16.78 12.67 0.63
C ARG A 228 17.14 11.60 -0.40
N GLU A 229 17.26 10.34 0.01
CA GLU A 229 17.50 9.22 -0.90
C GLU A 229 16.37 9.10 -1.92
N PHE A 230 15.12 9.22 -1.49
CA PHE A 230 13.95 9.23 -2.35
C PHE A 230 14.02 10.34 -3.42
N THR A 231 14.29 11.58 -3.03
CA THR A 231 14.37 12.70 -3.98
C THR A 231 15.58 12.60 -4.90
N THR A 232 16.71 12.09 -4.42
CA THR A 232 17.92 11.88 -5.23
C THR A 232 17.70 10.78 -6.27
N ALA A 233 17.13 9.65 -5.89
CA ALA A 233 16.83 8.56 -6.81
C ALA A 233 15.88 8.99 -7.95
N ARG A 234 14.97 9.92 -7.68
CA ARG A 234 14.04 10.46 -8.69
C ARG A 234 14.65 11.50 -9.63
N ARG A 235 15.75 12.13 -9.25
CA ARG A 235 16.46 13.12 -10.09
C ARG A 235 17.38 12.47 -11.11
N LEU A 236 17.71 11.19 -10.95
CA LEU A 236 18.49 10.47 -11.95
C LEU A 236 17.68 10.41 -13.26
N PRO A 237 18.29 10.74 -14.42
CA PRO A 237 17.60 10.67 -15.70
C PRO A 237 17.26 9.20 -15.97
N PHE A 238 16.06 8.82 -15.62
CA PHE A 238 15.55 7.50 -15.96
C PHE A 238 14.99 7.58 -17.38
N ALA A 239 15.62 6.90 -18.29
CA ALA A 239 15.04 6.58 -19.57
C ALA A 239 13.68 5.89 -19.29
N ALA A 240 12.60 6.66 -19.47
CA ALA A 240 11.22 6.23 -19.42
C ALA A 240 10.90 5.24 -18.28
N ALA A 241 10.62 5.74 -17.08
CA ALA A 241 9.89 4.95 -16.10
C ALA A 241 8.58 4.49 -16.75
N PRO A 242 8.28 3.18 -16.73
CA PRO A 242 7.03 2.71 -17.33
C PRO A 242 5.84 3.41 -16.67
N PRO A 243 4.73 3.63 -17.41
CA PRO A 243 3.52 4.29 -16.91
C PRO A 243 2.95 3.67 -15.61
N GLY A 244 3.23 2.38 -15.35
CA GLY A 244 2.75 1.64 -14.19
C GLY A 244 3.32 2.05 -12.82
N ASP A 245 4.25 3.02 -12.76
CA ASP A 245 4.81 3.51 -11.50
C ASP A 245 4.00 4.65 -10.85
N ARG A 246 2.82 4.96 -11.41
CA ARG A 246 2.07 6.13 -11.00
C ARG A 246 0.62 5.79 -10.67
N MET A 247 0.18 6.16 -9.49
CA MET A 247 -1.21 6.28 -9.10
C MET A 247 -1.55 7.76 -9.03
N ASP A 248 -2.59 8.20 -9.76
CA ASP A 248 -2.98 9.62 -9.82
C ASP A 248 -1.80 10.58 -10.14
N GLY A 249 -0.88 10.15 -11.02
CA GLY A 249 0.32 10.91 -11.35
C GLY A 249 1.48 10.76 -10.38
N GLU A 250 1.32 9.99 -9.31
CA GLU A 250 2.36 9.75 -8.29
C GLU A 250 3.20 8.53 -8.62
N ALA A 251 4.51 8.62 -8.40
CA ALA A 251 5.35 7.45 -8.35
C ALA A 251 5.16 6.72 -7.01
N THR A 252 4.70 5.49 -7.08
CA THR A 252 4.48 4.62 -5.92
C THR A 252 5.69 3.77 -5.59
N SER A 253 6.65 3.68 -6.51
CA SER A 253 7.83 2.83 -6.40
C SER A 253 9.12 3.55 -6.81
N LEU A 254 10.24 2.95 -6.45
CA LEU A 254 11.59 3.35 -6.86
C LEU A 254 12.31 2.17 -7.51
N ILE A 255 12.90 2.38 -8.67
CA ILE A 255 13.79 1.38 -9.26
C ILE A 255 15.12 1.40 -8.50
N LEU A 256 15.52 0.25 -7.99
CA LEU A 256 16.79 0.08 -7.32
C LEU A 256 17.88 -0.18 -8.34
N ALA A 257 19.03 0.49 -8.21
CA ALA A 257 20.19 0.26 -9.07
C ALA A 257 20.65 -1.20 -8.96
N SER A 258 20.97 -1.83 -10.10
CA SER A 258 21.55 -3.17 -10.15
C SER A 258 22.92 -3.12 -9.44
N GLY A 259 23.05 -3.75 -8.28
CA GLY A 259 24.31 -3.78 -7.50
C GLY A 259 24.21 -3.21 -6.09
N THR A 260 23.12 -2.56 -5.72
CA THR A 260 22.85 -2.29 -4.30
C THR A 260 22.40 -3.59 -3.65
N THR A 261 23.35 -4.38 -3.19
CA THR A 261 23.09 -5.37 -2.13
C THR A 261 22.42 -4.59 -1.01
N GLY A 262 21.13 -4.87 -0.78
CA GLY A 262 20.43 -4.29 0.36
C GLY A 262 21.32 -4.50 1.56
N ALA A 263 21.69 -3.41 2.22
CA ALA A 263 22.26 -3.50 3.53
C ALA A 263 21.32 -4.42 4.31
N SER A 264 21.82 -5.60 4.66
CA SER A 264 21.24 -6.50 5.63
C SER A 264 21.33 -5.83 7.02
N GLY A 265 20.68 -4.70 7.13
CA GLY A 265 20.33 -4.07 8.38
C GLY A 265 18.92 -4.57 8.69
N THR A 266 18.82 -5.75 9.30
CA THR A 266 17.68 -6.07 10.14
C THR A 266 17.48 -4.86 11.06
N PRO A 267 16.37 -4.11 10.97
CA PRO A 267 16.06 -3.18 12.02
C PRO A 267 15.89 -4.07 13.27
N ALA A 268 16.81 -3.94 14.21
CA ALA A 268 16.66 -4.51 15.52
C ALA A 268 15.22 -4.19 15.96
N ALA A 269 14.48 -5.23 16.27
CA ALA A 269 13.20 -5.11 16.95
C ALA A 269 13.46 -4.25 18.19
N ALA A 270 13.09 -2.99 18.10
CA ALA A 270 13.15 -2.09 19.22
C ALA A 270 12.23 -2.70 20.27
N ASP A 271 12.88 -3.18 21.31
CA ASP A 271 12.35 -3.72 22.54
C ASP A 271 11.25 -2.79 23.11
N ALA A 272 10.01 -3.09 22.76
CA ALA A 272 8.83 -2.42 23.29
C ALA A 272 8.43 -2.98 24.67
N SER A 273 9.30 -3.79 25.31
CA SER A 273 9.00 -4.46 26.59
C SER A 273 9.62 -3.80 27.82
N ARG A 274 10.28 -2.62 27.69
CA ARG A 274 10.85 -1.91 28.83
C ARG A 274 10.29 -0.50 29.02
N ARG A 275 9.01 -0.36 29.25
CA ARG A 275 8.40 0.78 29.95
C ARG A 275 7.05 0.39 30.56
N SER A 276 7.09 -0.59 31.49
CA SER A 276 5.98 -0.84 32.40
C SER A 276 6.52 -1.45 33.68
N ALA A 277 7.40 -0.72 34.36
CA ALA A 277 7.75 -0.96 35.77
C ALA A 277 8.54 0.25 36.24
N ASP A 278 7.85 1.27 36.74
CA ASP A 278 8.26 2.13 37.83
C ASP A 278 7.20 3.24 38.07
N PHE A 279 6.09 2.83 38.62
CA PHE A 279 5.19 3.76 39.32
C PHE A 279 4.45 3.03 40.43
N SER A 280 5.19 2.60 41.44
CA SER A 280 4.62 2.36 42.75
C SER A 280 5.76 2.28 43.76
N LYS A 281 5.95 3.36 44.54
CA LYS A 281 6.30 3.38 45.95
C LYS A 281 6.80 4.78 46.31
N THR A 282 5.96 5.57 46.89
CA THR A 282 6.26 6.42 48.05
C THR A 282 4.93 6.91 48.63
N HIS A 283 4.37 6.10 49.51
CA HIS A 283 3.58 6.59 50.61
C HIS A 283 4.31 6.12 51.85
N GLY A 284 4.89 7.04 52.57
CA GLY A 284 5.50 6.89 53.85
C GLY A 284 5.23 8.13 54.69
N THR A 285 4.26 7.99 55.58
CA THR A 285 4.22 8.47 56.98
C THR A 285 4.83 9.86 57.30
N THR A 286 4.04 10.81 57.62
CA THR A 286 3.76 11.37 58.98
C THR A 286 2.59 12.32 58.89
#